data_2a01a7e62d9197a2cc03ff7f5f39c459
#
_entry.id   2a01a7e62d9197a2cc03ff7f5f39c459
#
_cell.length_a   1.000
_cell.length_b   1.000
_cell.length_c   1.000
_cell.angle_alpha   90.00
_cell.angle_beta   90.00
_cell.angle_gamma   90.00
#
_symmetry.space_group_name_H-M   'P 1'
#
loop_
_entity.id
_entity.type
_entity.pdbx_description
1 polymer ?
#
loop_
_entity_poly.entity_id
_entity_poly.type
_entity_poly.pdbx_seq_one_letter_code
_entity_poly.pdbx_strand_id
1 'polypeptide(L)'
;ARNNKEKAYYISMYLDFIKNTLYTQTMYAEFEDYIHETVENNKQINALVLNDKWSMLLKKYYGEDFEVDPLSMVGWARIPHFYNSFYVYKYATGCCSAVSCAQDILKNGPDNYLNFLKKGGSDYPLNLLKSNNIDLNSQKPIKNTIKKFDELVNELEKLLNEK
;
A
#
# COMPACT_ATOMS: atom_id res chain seq x y z
N ALA A 1 -0.17 -20.89 -13.50
CA ALA A 1 -1.13 -20.58 -14.59
C ALA A 1 -1.00 -21.62 -15.69
N ARG A 2 -2.11 -21.99 -16.32
CA ARG A 2 -2.17 -23.02 -17.37
C ARG A 2 -1.84 -22.46 -18.76
N ASN A 3 -1.99 -21.14 -18.93
CA ASN A 3 -1.76 -20.41 -20.18
C ASN A 3 -1.52 -18.92 -19.91
N ASN A 4 -1.14 -18.17 -20.95
CA ASN A 4 -0.82 -16.74 -20.85
C ASN A 4 -2.02 -15.89 -20.39
N LYS A 5 -3.24 -16.24 -20.80
CA LYS A 5 -4.46 -15.52 -20.39
C LYS A 5 -4.72 -15.66 -18.89
N GLU A 6 -4.62 -16.88 -18.37
CA GLU A 6 -4.76 -17.14 -16.93
C GLU A 6 -3.64 -16.45 -16.12
N LYS A 7 -2.40 -16.46 -16.65
CA LYS A 7 -1.27 -15.77 -16.04
C LYS A 7 -1.50 -14.27 -15.98
N ALA A 8 -1.93 -13.64 -17.07
CA ALA A 8 -2.26 -12.22 -17.12
C ALA A 8 -3.35 -11.86 -16.10
N TYR A 9 -4.38 -12.69 -15.97
CA TYR A 9 -5.43 -12.50 -14.96
C TYR A 9 -4.89 -12.47 -13.52
N TYR A 10 -4.05 -13.43 -13.13
CA TYR A 10 -3.48 -13.46 -11.78
C TYR A 10 -2.51 -12.30 -11.53
N ILE A 11 -1.72 -11.89 -12.53
CA ILE A 11 -0.85 -10.73 -12.43
C ILE A 11 -1.69 -9.46 -12.23
N SER A 12 -2.76 -9.28 -12.99
CA SER A 12 -3.68 -8.15 -12.86
C SER A 12 -4.29 -8.07 -11.45
N MET A 13 -4.77 -9.20 -10.92
CA MET A 13 -5.28 -9.26 -9.54
C MET A 13 -4.22 -8.88 -8.50
N TYR A 14 -2.97 -9.30 -8.70
CA TYR A 14 -1.90 -8.98 -7.76
C TYR A 14 -1.48 -7.52 -7.86
N LEU A 15 -1.45 -6.95 -9.06
CA LEU A 15 -1.24 -5.51 -9.27
C LEU A 15 -2.33 -4.69 -8.58
N ASP A 16 -3.61 -5.06 -8.74
CA ASP A 16 -4.73 -4.41 -8.06
C ASP A 16 -4.62 -4.52 -6.54
N PHE A 17 -4.19 -5.66 -6.02
CA PHE A 17 -3.93 -5.82 -4.59
C PHE A 17 -2.86 -4.84 -4.08
N ILE A 18 -1.70 -4.76 -4.75
CA ILE A 18 -0.61 -3.84 -4.36
C ILE A 18 -1.07 -2.38 -4.50
N LYS A 19 -1.72 -2.03 -5.62
CA LYS A 19 -2.25 -0.69 -5.84
C LYS A 19 -3.20 -0.27 -4.71
N ASN A 20 -4.18 -1.10 -4.39
CA ASN A 20 -5.21 -0.76 -3.40
C ASN A 20 -4.69 -0.82 -1.96
N THR A 21 -3.70 -1.66 -1.66
CA THR A 21 -3.22 -1.91 -0.29
C THR A 21 -1.95 -1.11 0.04
N LEU A 22 -1.10 -0.84 -0.93
CA LEU A 22 0.09 0.01 -0.73
C LEU A 22 -0.20 1.47 -1.14
N TYR A 23 -0.44 1.74 -2.42
CA TYR A 23 -0.51 3.12 -2.92
C TYR A 23 -1.74 3.86 -2.39
N THR A 24 -2.94 3.28 -2.51
CA THR A 24 -4.17 3.92 -2.03
C THR A 24 -4.15 4.15 -0.51
N GLN A 25 -3.68 3.18 0.27
CA GLN A 25 -3.64 3.32 1.71
C GLN A 25 -2.54 4.30 2.17
N THR A 26 -1.44 4.41 1.43
CA THR A 26 -0.42 5.45 1.66
C THR A 26 -0.99 6.84 1.37
N MET A 27 -1.76 6.99 0.30
CA MET A 27 -2.47 8.23 0.00
C MET A 27 -3.43 8.64 1.14
N TYR A 28 -4.17 7.66 1.67
CA TYR A 28 -5.06 7.89 2.82
C TYR A 28 -4.29 8.28 4.07
N ALA A 29 -3.17 7.62 4.35
CA ALA A 29 -2.31 7.95 5.48
C ALA A 29 -1.72 9.37 5.36
N GLU A 30 -1.31 9.79 4.17
CA GLU A 30 -0.83 11.15 3.91
C GLU A 30 -1.93 12.20 4.09
N PHE A 31 -3.16 11.87 3.73
CA PHE A 31 -4.31 12.73 3.98
C PHE A 31 -4.62 12.85 5.48
N GLU A 32 -4.63 11.73 6.19
CA GLU A 32 -4.86 11.68 7.64
C GLU A 32 -3.80 12.47 8.42
N ASP A 33 -2.53 12.28 8.07
CA ASP A 33 -1.41 13.01 8.66
C ASP A 33 -1.55 14.52 8.46
N TYR A 34 -1.91 14.95 7.25
CA TYR A 34 -2.19 16.35 6.94
C TYR A 34 -3.32 16.94 7.81
N ILE A 35 -4.40 16.19 8.04
CA ILE A 35 -5.50 16.63 8.90
C ILE A 35 -5.00 16.87 10.32
N HIS A 36 -4.31 15.88 10.90
CA HIS A 36 -3.79 15.95 12.26
C HIS A 36 -2.78 17.10 12.41
N GLU A 37 -1.80 17.20 11.51
CA GLU A 37 -0.81 18.27 11.51
C GLU A 37 -1.46 19.67 11.41
N THR A 38 -2.50 19.79 10.60
CA THR A 38 -3.22 21.06 10.42
C THR A 38 -3.89 21.51 11.72
N VAL A 39 -4.54 20.58 12.44
CA VAL A 39 -5.19 20.86 13.72
C VAL A 39 -4.17 21.13 14.84
N GLU A 40 -3.12 20.34 14.91
CA GLU A 40 -2.03 20.52 15.90
C GLU A 40 -1.34 21.87 15.77
N ASN A 41 -1.24 22.39 14.55
CA ASN A 41 -0.74 23.73 14.27
C ASN A 41 -1.78 24.85 14.44
N ASN A 42 -2.94 24.57 15.04
CA ASN A 42 -4.05 25.51 15.24
C ASN A 42 -4.57 26.17 13.96
N LYS A 43 -4.46 25.48 12.81
CA LYS A 43 -5.02 25.94 11.55
C LYS A 43 -6.47 25.48 11.40
N GLN A 44 -7.28 26.25 10.71
CA GLN A 44 -8.67 25.89 10.46
C GLN A 44 -8.77 24.72 9.47
N ILE A 45 -9.63 23.77 9.80
CA ILE A 45 -10.10 22.73 8.90
C ILE A 45 -11.55 23.01 8.52
N ASN A 46 -11.84 22.97 7.23
CA ASN A 46 -13.18 22.98 6.68
C ASN A 46 -13.23 22.13 5.40
N ALA A 47 -14.41 21.93 4.85
CA ALA A 47 -14.60 21.07 3.69
C ALA A 47 -13.77 21.52 2.45
N LEU A 48 -13.57 22.82 2.24
CA LEU A 48 -12.77 23.32 1.11
C LEU A 48 -11.31 22.91 1.25
N VAL A 49 -10.72 23.13 2.42
CA VAL A 49 -9.32 22.74 2.71
C VAL A 49 -9.13 21.24 2.53
N LEU A 50 -10.09 20.42 2.97
CA LEU A 50 -10.02 18.97 2.84
C LEU A 50 -10.18 18.52 1.38
N ASN A 51 -11.10 19.13 0.64
CA ASN A 51 -11.31 18.84 -0.78
C ASN A 51 -10.07 19.20 -1.61
N ASP A 52 -9.45 20.33 -1.35
CA ASP A 52 -8.24 20.78 -2.06
C ASP A 52 -7.09 19.80 -1.80
N LYS A 53 -6.82 19.45 -0.53
CA LYS A 53 -5.77 18.50 -0.21
C LYS A 53 -6.04 17.13 -0.82
N TRP A 54 -7.27 16.64 -0.75
CA TRP A 54 -7.65 15.36 -1.33
C TRP A 54 -7.48 15.35 -2.85
N SER A 55 -7.91 16.41 -3.54
CA SER A 55 -7.74 16.56 -4.98
C SER A 55 -6.28 16.58 -5.41
N MET A 56 -5.42 17.27 -4.65
CA MET A 56 -3.96 17.23 -4.87
C MET A 56 -3.39 15.81 -4.72
N LEU A 57 -3.84 15.07 -3.72
CA LEU A 57 -3.40 13.70 -3.51
C LEU A 57 -3.88 12.75 -4.61
N LEU A 58 -5.12 12.89 -5.08
CA LEU A 58 -5.63 12.13 -6.21
C LEU A 58 -4.73 12.32 -7.44
N LYS A 59 -4.41 13.55 -7.81
CA LYS A 59 -3.48 13.83 -8.92
C LYS A 59 -2.09 13.28 -8.67
N LYS A 60 -1.54 13.45 -7.47
CA LYS A 60 -0.22 12.92 -7.10
C LYS A 60 -0.11 11.40 -7.28
N TYR A 61 -1.15 10.64 -6.93
CA TYR A 61 -1.12 9.18 -6.92
C TYR A 61 -1.65 8.53 -8.19
N TYR A 62 -2.55 9.20 -8.92
CA TYR A 62 -3.14 8.68 -10.16
C TYR A 62 -2.62 9.37 -11.43
N GLY A 63 -1.81 10.40 -11.28
CA GLY A 63 -1.24 11.19 -12.39
C GLY A 63 -1.99 12.49 -12.65
N GLU A 64 -1.32 13.44 -13.30
CA GLU A 64 -1.88 14.78 -13.58
C GLU A 64 -3.10 14.74 -14.50
N ASP A 65 -3.19 13.73 -15.36
CA ASP A 65 -4.31 13.53 -16.29
C ASP A 65 -5.57 12.98 -15.60
N PHE A 66 -5.48 12.66 -14.29
CA PHE A 66 -6.64 12.20 -13.53
C PHE A 66 -7.65 13.34 -13.36
N GLU A 67 -8.85 13.15 -13.91
CA GLU A 67 -9.95 14.09 -13.80
C GLU A 67 -10.61 13.99 -12.42
N VAL A 68 -10.50 15.06 -11.63
CA VAL A 68 -11.12 15.15 -10.31
C VAL A 68 -12.51 15.78 -10.45
N ASP A 69 -13.53 14.94 -10.57
CA ASP A 69 -14.93 15.37 -10.58
C ASP A 69 -15.43 15.73 -9.16
N PRO A 70 -16.61 16.37 -9.02
CA PRO A 70 -17.15 16.77 -7.71
C PRO A 70 -17.36 15.63 -6.71
N LEU A 71 -17.62 14.39 -7.17
CA LEU A 71 -17.78 13.22 -6.30
C LEU A 71 -16.43 12.69 -5.85
N SER A 72 -15.45 12.66 -6.74
CA SER A 72 -14.07 12.30 -6.42
C SER A 72 -13.45 13.26 -5.41
N MET A 73 -13.75 14.57 -5.55
CA MET A 73 -13.25 15.62 -4.66
C MET A 73 -13.67 15.42 -3.19
N VAL A 74 -14.86 14.92 -2.94
CA VAL A 74 -15.39 14.65 -1.58
C VAL A 74 -15.21 13.19 -1.14
N GLY A 75 -14.43 12.41 -1.89
CA GLY A 75 -14.23 10.97 -1.65
C GLY A 75 -13.72 10.63 -0.25
N TRP A 76 -12.94 11.51 0.36
CA TRP A 76 -12.42 11.38 1.71
C TRP A 76 -13.53 11.22 2.76
N ALA A 77 -14.68 11.89 2.58
CA ALA A 77 -15.77 11.92 3.55
C ALA A 77 -16.46 10.55 3.77
N ARG A 78 -16.32 9.62 2.82
CA ARG A 78 -16.91 8.28 2.89
C ARG A 78 -15.98 7.21 3.46
N ILE A 79 -14.75 7.56 3.86
CA ILE A 79 -13.75 6.61 4.35
C ILE A 79 -13.87 6.47 5.86
N PRO A 80 -14.48 5.38 6.39
CA PRO A 80 -14.74 5.24 7.82
C PRO A 80 -13.46 5.05 8.65
N HIS A 81 -12.36 4.66 8.02
CA HIS A 81 -11.07 4.44 8.67
C HIS A 81 -10.51 5.71 9.33
N PHE A 82 -10.84 6.89 8.80
CA PHE A 82 -10.39 8.17 9.38
C PHE A 82 -10.99 8.48 10.75
N TYR A 83 -12.03 7.75 11.18
CA TYR A 83 -12.55 7.83 12.55
C TYR A 83 -11.74 7.00 13.56
N ASN A 84 -10.75 6.22 13.08
CA ASN A 84 -9.79 5.49 13.89
C ASN A 84 -8.38 6.05 13.61
N SER A 85 -7.96 7.03 14.38
CA SER A 85 -6.71 7.77 14.17
C SER A 85 -5.52 6.86 13.88
N PHE A 86 -4.83 7.16 12.80
CA PHE A 86 -3.63 6.46 12.34
C PHE A 86 -3.85 4.95 12.13
N TYR A 87 -4.99 4.58 11.56
CA TYR A 87 -5.29 3.18 11.27
C TYR A 87 -4.77 2.74 9.89
N VAL A 88 -4.91 3.60 8.85
CA VAL A 88 -4.75 3.18 7.45
C VAL A 88 -3.32 2.83 7.05
N TYR A 89 -2.30 3.43 7.65
CA TYR A 89 -0.90 3.13 7.34
C TYR A 89 -0.54 1.64 7.54
N LYS A 90 -1.27 0.93 8.41
CA LYS A 90 -1.05 -0.50 8.72
C LYS A 90 -1.24 -1.38 7.48
N TYR A 91 -2.09 -0.99 6.56
CA TYR A 91 -2.30 -1.72 5.31
C TYR A 91 -1.05 -1.68 4.44
N ALA A 92 -0.46 -0.51 4.25
CA ALA A 92 0.75 -0.35 3.45
C ALA A 92 1.95 -1.10 4.07
N THR A 93 2.17 -0.95 5.37
CA THR A 93 3.24 -1.64 6.09
C THR A 93 3.03 -3.16 6.10
N GLY A 94 1.80 -3.62 6.28
CA GLY A 94 1.42 -5.04 6.21
C GLY A 94 1.63 -5.62 4.83
N CYS A 95 1.24 -4.90 3.76
CA CYS A 95 1.48 -5.30 2.37
C CYS A 95 2.98 -5.49 2.09
N CYS A 96 3.80 -4.51 2.44
CA CYS A 96 5.25 -4.59 2.24
C CYS A 96 5.89 -5.73 3.04
N SER A 97 5.40 -5.99 4.24
CA SER A 97 5.85 -7.13 5.05
C SER A 97 5.45 -8.46 4.41
N ALA A 98 4.21 -8.58 3.93
CA ALA A 98 3.71 -9.79 3.28
C ALA A 98 4.49 -10.12 1.99
N VAL A 99 4.75 -9.11 1.15
CA VAL A 99 5.58 -9.27 -0.07
C VAL A 99 6.99 -9.73 0.31
N SER A 100 7.58 -9.14 1.35
CA SER A 100 8.91 -9.52 1.83
C SER A 100 8.94 -10.95 2.37
N CYS A 101 7.92 -11.37 3.14
CA CYS A 101 7.76 -12.75 3.59
C CYS A 101 7.65 -13.73 2.42
N ALA A 102 6.81 -13.42 1.43
CA ALA A 102 6.63 -14.27 0.27
C ALA A 102 7.93 -14.43 -0.54
N GLN A 103 8.68 -13.35 -0.72
CA GLN A 103 9.99 -13.40 -1.39
C GLN A 103 11.01 -14.24 -0.60
N ASP A 104 11.01 -14.13 0.74
CA ASP A 104 11.92 -14.96 1.58
C ASP A 104 11.55 -16.44 1.51
N ILE A 105 10.26 -16.77 1.58
CA ILE A 105 9.78 -18.17 1.43
C ILE A 105 10.22 -18.77 0.08
N LEU A 106 10.02 -18.02 -1.00
CA LEU A 106 10.38 -18.49 -2.35
C LEU A 106 11.89 -18.71 -2.53
N LYS A 107 12.71 -17.92 -1.83
CA LYS A 107 14.17 -17.97 -1.92
C LYS A 107 14.81 -18.95 -0.95
N ASN A 108 14.36 -18.97 0.29
CA ASN A 108 15.04 -19.60 1.42
C ASN A 108 14.22 -20.72 2.07
N GLY A 109 12.97 -20.95 1.63
CA GLY A 109 12.04 -21.88 2.23
C GLY A 109 11.19 -21.26 3.35
N PRO A 110 10.23 -22.00 3.91
CA PRO A 110 9.19 -21.49 4.81
C PRO A 110 9.61 -21.34 6.28
N ASP A 111 10.77 -21.83 6.68
CA ASP A 111 11.13 -22.01 8.10
C ASP A 111 11.14 -20.67 8.87
N ASN A 112 11.69 -19.61 8.29
CA ASN A 112 11.70 -18.28 8.90
C ASN A 112 10.27 -17.79 9.16
N TYR A 113 9.39 -17.93 8.17
CA TYR A 113 8.00 -17.51 8.28
C TYR A 113 7.21 -18.33 9.29
N LEU A 114 7.41 -19.65 9.31
CA LEU A 114 6.79 -20.54 10.30
C LEU A 114 7.26 -20.22 11.73
N ASN A 115 8.53 -19.90 11.91
CA ASN A 115 9.07 -19.46 13.19
C ASN A 115 8.50 -18.11 13.63
N PHE A 116 8.31 -17.17 12.68
CA PHE A 116 7.61 -15.90 12.94
C PHE A 116 6.17 -16.16 13.42
N LEU A 117 5.40 -17.02 12.74
CA LEU A 117 4.03 -17.36 13.14
C LEU A 117 3.97 -17.99 14.54
N LYS A 118 4.92 -18.88 14.88
CA LYS A 118 4.99 -19.54 16.21
C LYS A 118 5.20 -18.54 17.36
N LYS A 119 5.80 -17.37 17.09
CA LYS A 119 6.02 -16.34 18.11
C LYS A 119 4.72 -15.67 18.55
N GLY A 120 3.67 -15.66 17.72
CA GLY A 120 2.40 -15.01 18.03
C GLY A 120 2.59 -13.56 18.49
N GLY A 121 2.01 -13.19 19.62
CA GLY A 121 2.11 -11.86 20.25
C GLY A 121 3.17 -11.77 21.36
N SER A 122 4.28 -12.52 21.28
CA SER A 122 5.30 -12.59 22.34
C SER A 122 6.20 -11.36 22.48
N ASP A 123 6.16 -10.43 21.52
CA ASP A 123 6.98 -9.21 21.51
C ASP A 123 6.26 -8.11 20.69
N TYR A 124 6.83 -6.91 20.67
CA TYR A 124 6.34 -5.81 19.86
C TYR A 124 6.40 -6.15 18.36
N PRO A 125 5.41 -5.70 17.56
CA PRO A 125 5.32 -6.05 16.14
C PRO A 125 6.59 -5.77 15.32
N LEU A 126 7.26 -4.64 15.55
CA LEU A 126 8.51 -4.31 14.86
C LEU A 126 9.65 -5.29 15.20
N ASN A 127 9.74 -5.74 16.45
CA ASN A 127 10.75 -6.72 16.87
C ASN A 127 10.48 -8.08 16.22
N LEU A 128 9.20 -8.50 16.21
CA LEU A 128 8.78 -9.75 15.58
C LEU A 128 9.10 -9.75 14.08
N LEU A 129 8.79 -8.66 13.35
CA LEU A 129 9.12 -8.53 11.95
C LEU A 129 10.63 -8.53 11.71
N LYS A 130 11.38 -7.79 12.54
CA LYS A 130 12.85 -7.73 12.44
C LYS A 130 13.49 -9.09 12.66
N SER A 131 12.94 -9.92 13.57
CA SER A 131 13.39 -11.29 13.77
C SER A 131 13.13 -12.21 12.58
N ASN A 132 12.29 -11.78 11.64
CA ASN A 132 12.03 -12.43 10.34
C ASN A 132 12.73 -11.69 9.17
N ASN A 133 13.79 -10.94 9.44
CA ASN A 133 14.56 -10.16 8.47
C ASN A 133 13.78 -9.04 7.77
N ILE A 134 12.66 -8.58 8.35
CA ILE A 134 11.86 -7.47 7.84
C ILE A 134 12.01 -6.28 8.79
N ASP A 135 12.80 -5.29 8.38
CA ASP A 135 12.99 -4.06 9.13
C ASP A 135 12.21 -2.90 8.49
N LEU A 136 11.05 -2.59 9.09
CA LEU A 136 10.20 -1.47 8.64
C LEU A 136 10.77 -0.09 8.98
N ASN A 137 11.83 0.02 9.78
CA ASN A 137 12.57 1.27 9.95
C ASN A 137 13.48 1.58 8.75
N SER A 138 13.66 0.61 7.85
CA SER A 138 14.37 0.78 6.59
C SER A 138 13.42 0.91 5.41
N GLN A 139 13.88 1.57 4.34
CA GLN A 139 13.11 1.67 3.10
C GLN A 139 13.06 0.35 2.29
N LYS A 140 13.81 -0.67 2.72
CA LYS A 140 13.99 -1.89 1.93
C LYS A 140 12.70 -2.65 1.63
N PRO A 141 11.78 -2.91 2.59
CA PRO A 141 10.51 -3.59 2.31
C PRO A 141 9.64 -2.85 1.28
N ILE A 142 9.58 -1.51 1.38
CA ILE A 142 8.81 -0.66 0.47
C ILE A 142 9.44 -0.70 -0.93
N LYS A 143 10.75 -0.48 -1.05
CA LYS A 143 11.47 -0.53 -2.34
C LYS A 143 11.33 -1.89 -3.02
N ASN A 144 11.39 -2.98 -2.26
CA ASN A 144 11.21 -4.32 -2.81
C ASN A 144 9.78 -4.51 -3.35
N THR A 145 8.77 -3.99 -2.67
CA THR A 145 7.37 -4.09 -3.12
C THR A 145 7.14 -3.27 -4.37
N ILE A 146 7.66 -2.04 -4.44
CA ILE A 146 7.58 -1.19 -5.64
C ILE A 146 8.29 -1.87 -6.81
N LYS A 147 9.50 -2.40 -6.60
CA LYS A 147 10.22 -3.14 -7.65
C LYS A 147 9.42 -4.35 -8.13
N LYS A 148 8.78 -5.09 -7.22
CA LYS A 148 7.91 -6.21 -7.60
C LYS A 148 6.70 -5.76 -8.41
N PHE A 149 6.12 -4.62 -8.08
CA PHE A 149 5.04 -4.01 -8.86
C PHE A 149 5.49 -3.70 -10.29
N ASP A 150 6.64 -3.04 -10.48
CA ASP A 150 7.21 -2.74 -11.79
C ASP A 150 7.48 -4.00 -12.63
N GLU A 151 8.06 -5.04 -12.00
CA GLU A 151 8.30 -6.32 -12.65
C GLU A 151 7.00 -6.94 -13.17
N LEU A 152 5.92 -6.88 -12.37
CA LEU A 152 4.62 -7.41 -12.74
C LEU A 152 3.94 -6.61 -13.85
N VAL A 153 4.06 -5.27 -13.84
CA VAL A 153 3.54 -4.41 -14.93
C VAL A 153 4.22 -4.77 -16.24
N ASN A 154 5.55 -4.83 -16.25
CA ASN A 154 6.32 -5.19 -17.45
C ASN A 154 5.98 -6.62 -17.94
N GLU A 155 5.73 -7.56 -17.04
CA GLU A 155 5.33 -8.92 -17.39
C GLU A 155 3.92 -8.95 -18.00
N LEU A 156 2.97 -8.22 -17.40
CA LEU A 156 1.61 -8.11 -17.92
C LEU A 156 1.59 -7.50 -19.32
N GLU A 157 2.34 -6.43 -19.53
CA GLU A 157 2.45 -5.77 -20.85
C GLU A 157 2.96 -6.74 -21.93
N LYS A 158 3.98 -7.54 -21.63
CA LYS A 158 4.48 -8.58 -22.56
C LYS A 158 3.41 -9.59 -22.90
N LEU A 159 2.70 -10.12 -21.88
CA LEU A 159 1.65 -11.11 -22.07
C LEU A 159 0.45 -10.60 -22.90
N LEU A 160 0.15 -9.30 -22.80
CA LEU A 160 -0.93 -8.66 -23.57
C LEU A 160 -0.53 -8.38 -25.03
N ASN A 161 0.77 -8.17 -25.28
CA ASN A 161 1.32 -7.90 -26.61
C ASN A 161 1.68 -9.18 -27.38
N GLU A 162 1.81 -10.33 -26.72
CA GLU A 162 1.97 -11.65 -27.35
C GLU A 162 0.62 -12.10 -27.94
N LYS A 163 0.42 -11.83 -29.26
CA LYS A 163 -0.77 -12.28 -30.01
C LYS A 163 -0.54 -13.66 -30.63
#